data_ea251248b30e9e57ed27cf0a30a76a59
#
_entry.id   ea251248b30e9e57ed27cf0a30a76a59
#
_cell.length_a   1.000
_cell.length_b   1.000
_cell.length_c   1.000
_cell.angle_alpha   90.00
_cell.angle_beta   90.00
_cell.angle_gamma   90.00
#
_symmetry.space_group_name_H-M   'P 1'
#
loop_
_entity.id
_entity.type
_entity.pdbx_description
1 polymer ?
#
loop_
_entity_poly.entity_id
_entity_poly.type
_entity_poly.pdbx_seq_one_letter_code
_entity_poly.pdbx_strand_id
1 'polypeptide(L)'
;DNVKLNDTWICTYDVALCLNGKTITCAAEVDAIQVAKGTKLIITDCQKVVGKITHAQDNIGRGIMSLGTLILYNGEITKNQIAKGSGAGVYVDGGNFYMYKGSISDNKVTINGNGGGVYAKDSTNFVISGGSIDSNHAPSSGGGIYYESTISKSVKFNISGGNIVRNTAVTGNGGGIWLKSAYGNMRFTMSGGRISNNVASKNGGGVYISEPYYGKFTVSSTAQITDNAGNGND
;
A
#
# COMPACT_ATOMS: atom_id res chain seq x y z
N ASP A 1 -20.00 5.63 17.70
CA ASP A 1 -20.43 4.32 17.22
C ASP A 1 -19.61 3.90 16.00
N ASN A 2 -19.57 2.60 15.70
CA ASN A 2 -19.03 2.09 14.45
C ASN A 2 -19.93 2.52 13.28
N VAL A 3 -19.32 2.66 12.11
CA VAL A 3 -20.01 3.09 10.88
C VAL A 3 -20.11 1.90 9.94
N LYS A 4 -21.30 1.68 9.39
CA LYS A 4 -21.54 0.72 8.33
C LYS A 4 -21.79 1.46 7.02
N LEU A 5 -21.00 1.18 6.00
CA LEU A 5 -21.22 1.67 4.65
C LEU A 5 -21.94 0.58 3.84
N ASN A 6 -22.99 0.95 3.15
CA ASN A 6 -23.71 0.08 2.21
C ASN A 6 -23.39 0.45 0.74
N ASP A 7 -22.51 1.43 0.54
CA ASP A 7 -21.99 1.87 -0.74
C ASP A 7 -20.63 2.55 -0.53
N THR A 8 -19.93 2.88 -1.61
CA THR A 8 -18.67 3.62 -1.54
C THR A 8 -18.88 5.03 -0.99
N TRP A 9 -18.14 5.38 0.06
CA TRP A 9 -18.05 6.78 0.45
C TRP A 9 -17.06 7.53 -0.43
N ILE A 10 -17.57 8.47 -1.24
CA ILE A 10 -16.76 9.28 -2.16
C ILE A 10 -16.36 10.59 -1.48
N CYS A 11 -15.06 10.75 -1.22
CA CYS A 11 -14.46 11.96 -0.70
C CYS A 11 -14.24 12.96 -1.86
N THR A 12 -15.14 13.93 -2.00
CA THR A 12 -15.13 14.95 -3.06
C THR A 12 -14.58 16.31 -2.61
N TYR A 13 -14.23 16.44 -1.33
CA TYR A 13 -13.60 17.60 -0.71
C TYR A 13 -12.40 17.16 0.11
N ASP A 14 -11.56 18.12 0.51
CA ASP A 14 -10.50 17.86 1.49
C ASP A 14 -11.12 17.50 2.85
N VAL A 15 -10.82 16.32 3.36
CA VAL A 15 -11.37 15.78 4.61
C VAL A 15 -10.27 15.31 5.52
N ALA A 16 -10.38 15.64 6.81
CA ALA A 16 -9.64 15.00 7.88
C ALA A 16 -10.62 14.10 8.67
N LEU A 17 -10.44 12.78 8.54
CA LEU A 17 -11.25 11.77 9.19
C LEU A 17 -10.52 11.23 10.41
N CYS A 18 -11.00 11.52 11.61
CA CYS A 18 -10.56 10.84 12.82
C CYS A 18 -11.43 9.60 13.08
N LEU A 19 -10.83 8.42 13.08
CA LEU A 19 -11.55 7.18 13.35
C LEU A 19 -11.99 7.07 14.81
N ASN A 20 -11.30 7.74 15.73
CA ASN A 20 -11.63 7.78 17.16
C ASN A 20 -11.87 6.39 17.77
N GLY A 21 -11.01 5.43 17.40
CA GLY A 21 -11.11 4.03 17.84
C GLY A 21 -12.28 3.24 17.23
N LYS A 22 -12.98 3.78 16.24
CA LYS A 22 -14.17 3.16 15.65
C LYS A 22 -13.86 2.47 14.34
N THR A 23 -14.71 1.52 13.97
CA THR A 23 -14.58 0.78 12.72
C THR A 23 -15.56 1.32 11.68
N ILE A 24 -15.03 1.59 10.49
CA ILE A 24 -15.82 1.76 9.27
C ILE A 24 -15.83 0.41 8.57
N THR A 25 -17.01 -0.20 8.47
CA THR A 25 -17.19 -1.50 7.80
C THR A 25 -17.99 -1.31 6.53
N CYS A 26 -17.42 -1.62 5.38
CA CYS A 26 -18.17 -1.69 4.12
C CYS A 26 -18.89 -3.04 4.03
N ALA A 27 -20.21 -3.01 3.87
CA ALA A 27 -21.07 -4.18 3.77
C ALA A 27 -21.54 -4.43 2.33
N ALA A 28 -20.95 -3.74 1.35
CA ALA A 28 -21.20 -3.92 -0.07
C ALA A 28 -19.94 -4.43 -0.79
N GLU A 29 -20.13 -4.99 -1.98
CA GLU A 29 -19.04 -5.45 -2.84
C GLU A 29 -18.47 -4.30 -3.71
N VAL A 30 -18.02 -3.25 -3.05
CA VAL A 30 -17.47 -2.02 -3.63
C VAL A 30 -16.27 -1.55 -2.83
N ASP A 31 -15.50 -0.61 -3.35
CA ASP A 31 -14.44 0.02 -2.55
C ASP A 31 -15.05 0.80 -1.38
N ALA A 32 -14.54 0.65 -0.16
CA ALA A 32 -15.15 1.30 1.01
C ALA A 32 -15.07 2.82 0.92
N ILE A 33 -13.91 3.35 0.51
CA ILE A 33 -13.69 4.80 0.37
C ILE A 33 -13.04 5.10 -0.98
N GLN A 34 -13.53 6.11 -1.68
CA GLN A 34 -12.90 6.67 -2.86
C GLN A 34 -12.48 8.12 -2.62
N VAL A 35 -11.21 8.44 -2.89
CA VAL A 35 -10.71 9.82 -2.86
C VAL A 35 -10.71 10.36 -4.28
N ALA A 36 -11.49 11.38 -4.55
CA ALA A 36 -11.62 11.97 -5.87
C ALA A 36 -10.32 12.69 -6.30
N LYS A 37 -10.15 12.84 -7.60
CA LYS A 37 -9.00 13.57 -8.16
C LYS A 37 -8.98 15.02 -7.69
N GLY A 38 -7.81 15.49 -7.25
CA GLY A 38 -7.63 16.86 -6.78
C GLY A 38 -8.04 17.07 -5.32
N THR A 39 -8.59 16.05 -4.65
CA THR A 39 -8.96 16.13 -3.23
C THR A 39 -7.96 15.42 -2.34
N LYS A 40 -8.07 15.66 -1.03
CA LYS A 40 -7.19 15.09 -0.03
C LYS A 40 -7.99 14.46 1.11
N LEU A 41 -7.71 13.19 1.38
CA LEU A 41 -8.20 12.50 2.57
C LEU A 41 -7.05 12.30 3.55
N ILE A 42 -7.24 12.80 4.76
CA ILE A 42 -6.36 12.54 5.89
C ILE A 42 -7.08 11.57 6.82
N ILE A 43 -6.45 10.44 7.12
CA ILE A 43 -6.95 9.48 8.11
C ILE A 43 -6.08 9.59 9.35
N THR A 44 -6.72 9.74 10.50
CA THR A 44 -6.06 9.79 11.80
C THR A 44 -6.84 9.02 12.84
N ASP A 45 -6.21 8.74 13.97
CA ASP A 45 -6.84 8.15 15.14
C ASP A 45 -6.13 8.64 16.40
N CYS A 46 -6.88 9.06 17.40
CA CYS A 46 -6.37 9.58 18.66
C CYS A 46 -6.55 8.60 19.84
N GLN A 47 -7.12 7.41 19.59
CA GLN A 47 -7.41 6.44 20.64
C GLN A 47 -6.29 5.40 20.79
N LYS A 48 -6.21 4.78 21.98
CA LYS A 48 -5.31 3.65 22.24
C LYS A 48 -5.74 2.39 21.46
N VAL A 49 -7.04 2.15 21.38
CA VAL A 49 -7.61 1.14 20.48
C VAL A 49 -7.81 1.79 19.12
N VAL A 50 -7.03 1.36 18.17
CA VAL A 50 -6.97 1.98 16.84
C VAL A 50 -8.20 1.60 16.02
N GLY A 51 -8.84 2.59 15.43
CA GLY A 51 -9.98 2.42 14.54
C GLY A 51 -9.58 1.83 13.18
N LYS A 52 -10.56 1.27 12.48
CA LYS A 52 -10.31 0.43 11.29
C LYS A 52 -11.19 0.84 10.10
N ILE A 53 -10.65 0.60 8.90
CA ILE A 53 -11.39 0.60 7.64
C ILE A 53 -11.28 -0.81 7.08
N THR A 54 -12.42 -1.49 6.96
CA THR A 54 -12.49 -2.91 6.60
C THR A 54 -13.77 -3.24 5.84
N HIS A 55 -13.84 -4.43 5.26
CA HIS A 55 -15.08 -4.99 4.75
C HIS A 55 -15.74 -5.94 5.76
N ALA A 56 -17.05 -6.10 5.64
CA ALA A 56 -17.75 -7.16 6.34
C ALA A 56 -17.26 -8.53 5.83
N GLN A 57 -17.44 -9.55 6.65
CA GLN A 57 -17.08 -10.92 6.28
C GLN A 57 -17.73 -11.28 4.93
N ASP A 58 -16.97 -11.92 4.07
CA ASP A 58 -17.35 -12.38 2.74
C ASP A 58 -17.60 -11.28 1.68
N ASN A 59 -17.60 -10.01 2.05
CA ASN A 59 -17.70 -8.93 1.09
C ASN A 59 -16.33 -8.58 0.50
N ILE A 60 -16.34 -8.26 -0.80
CA ILE A 60 -15.12 -7.94 -1.55
C ILE A 60 -15.11 -6.49 -1.98
N GLY A 61 -13.98 -5.83 -1.77
CA GLY A 61 -13.72 -4.44 -2.18
C GLY A 61 -12.39 -3.97 -1.60
N ARG A 62 -11.87 -2.90 -2.14
CA ARG A 62 -10.67 -2.25 -1.58
C ARG A 62 -11.03 -1.47 -0.34
N GLY A 63 -10.08 -1.37 0.58
CA GLY A 63 -10.23 -0.42 1.68
C GLY A 63 -10.33 1.02 1.17
N ILE A 64 -9.38 1.45 0.34
CA ILE A 64 -9.38 2.81 -0.22
C ILE A 64 -8.90 2.80 -1.67
N MET A 65 -9.66 3.43 -2.56
CA MET A 65 -9.23 3.83 -3.90
C MET A 65 -8.94 5.33 -3.92
N SER A 66 -7.73 5.74 -4.28
CA SER A 66 -7.34 7.16 -4.29
C SER A 66 -6.88 7.63 -5.68
N LEU A 67 -7.60 8.58 -6.22
CA LEU A 67 -7.20 9.37 -7.40
C LEU A 67 -6.62 10.74 -6.98
N GLY A 68 -6.73 11.08 -5.71
CA GLY A 68 -6.24 12.30 -5.09
C GLY A 68 -5.06 12.06 -4.14
N THR A 69 -4.99 12.80 -3.06
CA THR A 69 -3.96 12.65 -2.03
C THR A 69 -4.52 11.89 -0.83
N LEU A 70 -3.90 10.75 -0.52
CA LEU A 70 -4.20 9.98 0.69
C LEU A 70 -3.06 10.14 1.71
N ILE A 71 -3.42 10.54 2.92
CA ILE A 71 -2.48 10.68 4.05
C ILE A 71 -2.98 9.81 5.21
N LEU A 72 -2.16 8.84 5.62
CA LEU A 72 -2.42 8.00 6.78
C LEU A 72 -1.51 8.45 7.94
N TYR A 73 -2.08 9.21 8.88
CA TYR A 73 -1.39 9.58 10.11
C TYR A 73 -1.52 8.53 11.20
N ASN A 74 -2.67 7.83 11.26
CA ASN A 74 -2.91 6.70 12.16
C ASN A 74 -4.22 6.01 11.74
N GLY A 75 -4.49 4.80 12.25
CA GLY A 75 -5.63 3.98 11.88
C GLY A 75 -5.19 2.72 11.15
N GLU A 76 -6.09 1.79 10.99
CA GLU A 76 -5.83 0.52 10.30
C GLU A 76 -6.70 0.40 9.04
N ILE A 77 -6.08 0.07 7.91
CA ILE A 77 -6.76 -0.37 6.69
C ILE A 77 -6.51 -1.87 6.59
N THR A 78 -7.50 -2.66 6.97
CA THR A 78 -7.24 -4.08 7.25
C THR A 78 -8.37 -5.00 6.79
N LYS A 79 -7.98 -6.24 6.45
CA LYS A 79 -8.90 -7.32 6.09
C LYS A 79 -9.81 -6.98 4.90
N ASN A 80 -9.33 -6.13 4.01
CA ASN A 80 -10.01 -5.86 2.76
C ASN A 80 -9.58 -6.90 1.72
N GLN A 81 -10.52 -7.34 0.91
CA GLN A 81 -10.29 -8.42 -0.04
C GLN A 81 -10.88 -8.09 -1.40
N ILE A 82 -10.13 -8.37 -2.46
CA ILE A 82 -10.62 -8.32 -3.84
C ILE A 82 -10.29 -9.63 -4.55
N ALA A 83 -11.17 -10.05 -5.45
CA ALA A 83 -10.94 -11.26 -6.23
C ALA A 83 -9.89 -11.03 -7.33
N LYS A 84 -10.11 -10.01 -8.13
CA LYS A 84 -9.24 -9.63 -9.26
C LYS A 84 -8.92 -8.14 -9.18
N GLY A 85 -7.78 -7.73 -9.73
CA GLY A 85 -7.31 -6.35 -9.68
C GLY A 85 -6.16 -6.19 -8.69
N SER A 86 -5.92 -4.98 -8.23
CA SER A 86 -4.73 -4.66 -7.44
C SER A 86 -5.07 -3.73 -6.28
N GLY A 87 -4.21 -3.71 -5.24
CA GLY A 87 -4.35 -2.80 -4.11
C GLY A 87 -5.54 -3.10 -3.21
N ALA A 88 -5.64 -4.31 -2.65
CA ALA A 88 -6.78 -4.67 -1.79
C ALA A 88 -6.91 -3.75 -0.56
N GLY A 89 -5.80 -3.37 0.07
CA GLY A 89 -5.84 -2.34 1.11
C GLY A 89 -6.03 -0.95 0.52
N VAL A 90 -5.09 -0.53 -0.33
CA VAL A 90 -5.06 0.81 -0.92
C VAL A 90 -4.67 0.72 -2.40
N TYR A 91 -5.43 1.39 -3.24
CA TYR A 91 -5.13 1.61 -4.66
C TYR A 91 -4.93 3.09 -4.91
N VAL A 92 -3.78 3.49 -5.46
CA VAL A 92 -3.46 4.89 -5.79
C VAL A 92 -3.19 4.99 -7.28
N ASP A 93 -3.92 5.86 -7.99
CA ASP A 93 -3.73 6.11 -9.42
C ASP A 93 -3.54 7.61 -9.69
N GLY A 94 -2.32 7.98 -10.06
CA GLY A 94 -1.94 9.36 -10.37
C GLY A 94 -1.90 10.33 -9.16
N GLY A 95 -2.38 9.89 -7.99
CA GLY A 95 -2.42 10.67 -6.75
C GLY A 95 -1.12 10.62 -5.95
N ASN A 96 -1.14 11.16 -4.74
CA ASN A 96 -0.04 11.08 -3.79
C ASN A 96 -0.42 10.19 -2.59
N PHE A 97 0.58 9.50 -2.04
CA PHE A 97 0.41 8.69 -0.85
C PHE A 97 1.45 9.03 0.20
N TYR A 98 0.98 9.28 1.43
CA TYR A 98 1.82 9.54 2.58
C TYR A 98 1.38 8.67 3.76
N MET A 99 2.31 7.96 4.36
CA MET A 99 2.09 7.16 5.56
C MET A 99 3.08 7.56 6.65
N TYR A 100 2.55 8.07 7.75
CA TYR A 100 3.34 8.53 8.89
C TYR A 100 3.25 7.56 10.07
N LYS A 101 2.07 6.94 10.27
CA LYS A 101 1.79 5.92 11.28
C LYS A 101 0.65 5.01 10.79
N GLY A 102 0.12 4.18 11.69
CA GLY A 102 -0.99 3.28 11.41
C GLY A 102 -0.55 2.01 10.70
N SER A 103 -1.50 1.29 10.14
CA SER A 103 -1.26 -0.02 9.53
C SER A 103 -2.08 -0.23 8.26
N ILE A 104 -1.46 -0.88 7.28
CA ILE A 104 -2.15 -1.49 6.13
C ILE A 104 -1.84 -2.98 6.22
N SER A 105 -2.79 -3.77 6.73
CA SER A 105 -2.52 -5.15 7.12
C SER A 105 -3.59 -6.15 6.72
N ASP A 106 -3.18 -7.39 6.55
CA ASP A 106 -4.08 -8.52 6.27
C ASP A 106 -4.98 -8.30 5.05
N ASN A 107 -4.57 -7.43 4.12
CA ASN A 107 -5.34 -7.21 2.89
C ASN A 107 -4.93 -8.22 1.83
N LYS A 108 -5.89 -8.67 1.03
CA LYS A 108 -5.67 -9.81 0.14
C LYS A 108 -6.30 -9.62 -1.24
N VAL A 109 -5.50 -9.80 -2.28
CA VAL A 109 -5.99 -10.15 -3.61
C VAL A 109 -6.05 -11.68 -3.67
N THR A 110 -7.14 -12.27 -4.19
CA THR A 110 -7.32 -13.74 -4.05
C THR A 110 -7.07 -14.53 -5.31
N ILE A 111 -7.39 -14.01 -6.48
CA ILE A 111 -7.29 -14.76 -7.75
C ILE A 111 -6.15 -14.25 -8.62
N ASN A 112 -6.15 -12.97 -8.98
CA ASN A 112 -5.15 -12.38 -9.86
C ASN A 112 -5.00 -10.88 -9.59
N GLY A 113 -3.76 -10.43 -9.38
CA GLY A 113 -3.42 -9.02 -9.19
C GLY A 113 -2.18 -8.81 -8.34
N ASN A 114 -1.85 -7.55 -8.18
CA ASN A 114 -0.64 -7.07 -7.54
C ASN A 114 -0.94 -6.17 -6.34
N GLY A 115 0.08 -5.96 -5.48
CA GLY A 115 -0.04 -5.01 -4.38
C GLY A 115 -1.14 -5.41 -3.40
N GLY A 116 -0.95 -6.47 -2.64
CA GLY A 116 -1.94 -6.92 -1.65
C GLY A 116 -2.27 -5.82 -0.64
N GLY A 117 -1.25 -5.17 -0.09
CA GLY A 117 -1.42 -4.00 0.76
C GLY A 117 -1.68 -2.74 -0.04
N VAL A 118 -0.72 -2.35 -0.87
CA VAL A 118 -0.78 -1.11 -1.65
C VAL A 118 -0.41 -1.37 -3.11
N TYR A 119 -1.23 -0.88 -4.01
CA TYR A 119 -0.88 -0.70 -5.41
C TYR A 119 -0.81 0.78 -5.72
N ALA A 120 0.29 1.24 -6.29
CA ALA A 120 0.45 2.63 -6.69
C ALA A 120 0.90 2.72 -8.16
N LYS A 121 0.17 3.51 -8.93
CA LYS A 121 0.49 3.80 -10.32
C LYS A 121 0.63 5.31 -10.50
N ASP A 122 1.72 5.71 -11.14
CA ASP A 122 1.98 7.10 -11.54
C ASP A 122 1.88 8.13 -10.40
N SER A 123 2.05 7.68 -9.16
CA SER A 123 2.07 8.53 -7.96
C SER A 123 3.34 9.38 -7.96
N THR A 124 3.21 10.69 -7.96
CA THR A 124 4.37 11.59 -7.99
C THR A 124 5.12 11.66 -6.67
N ASN A 125 4.45 11.45 -5.56
CA ASN A 125 5.03 11.32 -4.23
C ASN A 125 4.43 10.12 -3.50
N PHE A 126 5.26 9.15 -3.21
CA PHE A 126 4.95 7.99 -2.38
C PHE A 126 5.91 7.97 -1.20
N VAL A 127 5.40 8.24 0.00
CA VAL A 127 6.24 8.47 1.18
C VAL A 127 5.77 7.60 2.35
N ILE A 128 6.71 6.86 2.92
CA ILE A 128 6.52 6.10 4.16
C ILE A 128 7.54 6.61 5.17
N SER A 129 7.07 7.26 6.24
CA SER A 129 7.91 7.75 7.33
C SER A 129 7.70 6.99 8.63
N GLY A 130 6.71 6.12 8.68
CA GLY A 130 6.38 5.28 9.84
C GLY A 130 5.20 4.37 9.57
N GLY A 131 4.74 3.66 10.59
CA GLY A 131 3.65 2.70 10.48
C GLY A 131 4.09 1.33 9.96
N SER A 132 3.14 0.50 9.55
CA SER A 132 3.40 -0.86 9.09
C SER A 132 2.56 -1.25 7.87
N ILE A 133 3.20 -1.87 6.89
CA ILE A 133 2.54 -2.59 5.79
C ILE A 133 2.84 -4.06 6.02
N ASP A 134 1.85 -4.81 6.52
CA ASP A 134 2.07 -6.06 7.19
C ASP A 134 1.10 -7.17 6.76
N SER A 135 1.62 -8.37 6.56
CA SER A 135 0.80 -9.57 6.31
C SER A 135 -0.16 -9.44 5.14
N ASN A 136 0.18 -8.63 4.13
CA ASN A 136 -0.64 -8.50 2.93
C ASN A 136 -0.25 -9.55 1.89
N HIS A 137 -1.21 -9.89 1.03
CA HIS A 137 -1.07 -11.01 0.12
C HIS A 137 -1.49 -10.63 -1.31
N ALA A 138 -0.61 -10.88 -2.27
CA ALA A 138 -0.88 -10.75 -3.69
C ALA A 138 -0.62 -12.08 -4.42
N PRO A 139 -1.52 -12.55 -5.29
CA PRO A 139 -1.27 -13.74 -6.11
C PRO A 139 -0.07 -13.54 -7.03
N SER A 140 0.11 -12.33 -7.59
CA SER A 140 1.18 -12.04 -8.52
C SER A 140 2.38 -11.40 -7.81
N SER A 141 2.57 -10.09 -7.89
CA SER A 141 3.76 -9.41 -7.41
C SER A 141 3.44 -8.29 -6.41
N GLY A 142 4.45 -7.89 -5.62
CA GLY A 142 4.30 -6.84 -4.63
C GLY A 142 3.32 -7.22 -3.53
N GLY A 143 3.62 -8.23 -2.75
CA GLY A 143 2.74 -8.67 -1.64
C GLY A 143 2.34 -7.50 -0.74
N GLY A 144 3.31 -6.72 -0.29
CA GLY A 144 3.09 -5.48 0.44
C GLY A 144 2.75 -4.32 -0.49
N ILE A 145 3.70 -3.97 -1.37
CA ILE A 145 3.61 -2.81 -2.26
C ILE A 145 3.95 -3.20 -3.68
N TYR A 146 3.11 -2.83 -4.61
CA TYR A 146 3.41 -2.80 -6.04
C TYR A 146 3.39 -1.34 -6.51
N TYR A 147 4.53 -0.86 -7.01
CA TYR A 147 4.64 0.51 -7.50
C TYR A 147 5.12 0.53 -8.95
N GLU A 148 4.37 1.16 -9.83
CA GLU A 148 4.79 1.40 -11.21
C GLU A 148 4.64 2.86 -11.64
N SER A 149 5.58 3.31 -12.47
CA SER A 149 5.50 4.61 -13.14
C SER A 149 5.55 4.42 -14.64
N THR A 150 4.52 4.88 -15.31
CA THR A 150 4.37 4.90 -16.78
C THR A 150 4.44 6.30 -17.37
N ILE A 151 4.69 7.32 -16.53
CA ILE A 151 4.76 8.74 -16.92
C ILE A 151 6.22 9.21 -17.02
N SER A 152 6.47 10.21 -17.86
CA SER A 152 7.80 10.82 -18.02
C SER A 152 8.17 11.84 -16.94
N LYS A 153 7.27 12.16 -16.04
CA LYS A 153 7.53 13.08 -14.91
C LYS A 153 8.35 12.38 -13.83
N SER A 154 9.17 13.16 -13.13
CA SER A 154 9.93 12.63 -11.98
C SER A 154 8.98 12.16 -10.87
N VAL A 155 9.19 10.95 -10.41
CA VAL A 155 8.43 10.34 -9.31
C VAL A 155 9.37 10.01 -8.16
N LYS A 156 8.88 10.15 -6.93
CA LYS A 156 9.64 9.92 -5.69
C LYS A 156 8.96 8.83 -4.87
N PHE A 157 9.73 7.79 -4.56
CA PHE A 157 9.34 6.80 -3.58
C PHE A 157 10.35 6.82 -2.43
N ASN A 158 9.93 7.37 -1.30
CA ASN A 158 10.80 7.56 -0.14
C ASN A 158 10.31 6.72 1.05
N ILE A 159 11.22 5.98 1.67
CA ILE A 159 11.02 5.30 2.95
C ILE A 159 12.05 5.88 3.92
N SER A 160 11.58 6.61 4.93
CA SER A 160 12.44 7.15 6.00
C SER A 160 12.20 6.47 7.35
N GLY A 161 11.20 5.60 7.44
CA GLY A 161 10.86 4.84 8.64
C GLY A 161 9.74 3.84 8.34
N GLY A 162 9.25 3.17 9.38
CA GLY A 162 8.18 2.17 9.27
C GLY A 162 8.66 0.78 8.91
N ASN A 163 7.71 -0.15 8.83
CA ASN A 163 7.97 -1.56 8.60
C ASN A 163 7.17 -2.10 7.41
N ILE A 164 7.82 -2.82 6.52
CA ILE A 164 7.17 -3.58 5.44
C ILE A 164 7.53 -5.04 5.70
N VAL A 165 6.59 -5.78 6.30
CA VAL A 165 6.92 -7.07 6.91
C VAL A 165 5.87 -8.13 6.62
N ARG A 166 6.30 -9.39 6.54
CA ARG A 166 5.43 -10.58 6.38
C ARG A 166 4.49 -10.55 5.18
N ASN A 167 4.79 -9.76 4.15
CA ASN A 167 3.98 -9.71 2.96
C ASN A 167 4.37 -10.82 1.99
N THR A 168 3.41 -11.30 1.19
CA THR A 168 3.61 -12.47 0.32
C THR A 168 3.18 -12.19 -1.12
N ALA A 169 4.10 -12.45 -2.06
CA ALA A 169 3.83 -12.55 -3.51
C ALA A 169 3.86 -14.03 -3.92
N VAL A 170 2.69 -14.62 -4.23
CA VAL A 170 2.53 -16.09 -4.34
C VAL A 170 3.17 -16.68 -5.58
N THR A 171 3.04 -16.03 -6.74
CA THR A 171 3.56 -16.55 -8.01
C THR A 171 4.55 -15.62 -8.69
N GLY A 172 4.86 -14.48 -8.06
CA GLY A 172 5.65 -13.42 -8.66
C GLY A 172 6.84 -12.98 -7.83
N ASN A 173 7.23 -11.73 -8.05
CA ASN A 173 8.39 -11.09 -7.46
C ASN A 173 8.00 -10.02 -6.44
N GLY A 174 8.96 -9.61 -5.60
CA GLY A 174 8.79 -8.52 -4.65
C GLY A 174 7.78 -8.87 -3.56
N GLY A 175 8.14 -9.73 -2.62
CA GLY A 175 7.29 -10.07 -1.48
C GLY A 175 6.91 -8.83 -0.68
N GLY A 176 7.89 -8.01 -0.31
CA GLY A 176 7.69 -6.71 0.30
C GLY A 176 7.30 -5.65 -0.71
N ILE A 177 8.20 -5.36 -1.66
CA ILE A 177 8.04 -4.27 -2.63
C ILE A 177 8.40 -4.75 -4.03
N TRP A 178 7.59 -4.39 -5.01
CA TRP A 178 7.90 -4.48 -6.43
C TRP A 178 7.90 -3.10 -7.08
N LEU A 179 8.93 -2.78 -7.86
CA LEU A 179 9.16 -1.46 -8.47
C LEU A 179 9.34 -1.55 -9.99
N LYS A 180 8.73 -0.62 -10.74
CA LYS A 180 8.97 -0.41 -12.16
C LYS A 180 8.92 1.06 -12.55
N SER A 181 9.84 1.49 -13.42
CA SER A 181 9.79 2.81 -14.02
C SER A 181 10.05 2.72 -15.52
N ALA A 182 9.05 3.01 -16.33
CA ALA A 182 9.14 2.91 -17.78
C ALA A 182 10.10 3.94 -18.40
N TYR A 183 10.31 5.08 -17.76
CA TYR A 183 11.13 6.18 -18.28
C TYR A 183 12.40 6.46 -17.46
N GLY A 184 12.71 5.65 -16.46
CA GLY A 184 13.91 5.83 -15.64
C GLY A 184 13.92 7.09 -14.77
N ASN A 185 12.79 7.66 -14.49
CA ASN A 185 12.62 8.92 -13.76
C ASN A 185 12.20 8.73 -12.31
N MET A 186 12.12 7.48 -11.84
CA MET A 186 11.83 7.14 -10.45
C MET A 186 13.08 7.27 -9.59
N ARG A 187 12.92 7.93 -8.45
CA ARG A 187 13.90 7.95 -7.38
C ARG A 187 13.35 7.18 -6.19
N PHE A 188 13.89 5.98 -5.99
CA PHE A 188 13.67 5.23 -4.76
C PHE A 188 14.75 5.58 -3.75
N THR A 189 14.33 5.97 -2.56
CA THR A 189 15.25 6.25 -1.45
C THR A 189 14.72 5.59 -0.19
N MET A 190 15.53 4.74 0.42
CA MET A 190 15.28 4.19 1.75
C MET A 190 16.36 4.71 2.71
N SER A 191 16.00 5.67 3.55
CA SER A 191 16.90 6.28 4.52
C SER A 191 16.70 5.78 5.94
N GLY A 192 15.74 4.90 6.17
CA GLY A 192 15.44 4.25 7.45
C GLY A 192 14.30 3.25 7.27
N GLY A 193 13.84 2.67 8.37
CA GLY A 193 12.79 1.66 8.38
C GLY A 193 13.31 0.24 8.09
N ARG A 194 12.38 -0.70 8.04
CA ARG A 194 12.69 -2.13 7.90
C ARG A 194 11.81 -2.80 6.86
N ILE A 195 12.43 -3.60 5.99
CA ILE A 195 11.76 -4.53 5.06
C ILE A 195 12.23 -5.94 5.44
N SER A 196 11.34 -6.74 6.04
CA SER A 196 11.78 -8.06 6.53
C SER A 196 10.68 -9.11 6.56
N ASN A 197 11.09 -10.36 6.53
CA ASN A 197 10.19 -11.52 6.58
C ASN A 197 9.15 -11.52 5.45
N ASN A 198 9.43 -10.87 4.33
CA ASN A 198 8.56 -10.90 3.17
C ASN A 198 8.94 -12.08 2.28
N VAL A 199 7.98 -12.64 1.59
CA VAL A 199 8.15 -13.84 0.78
C VAL A 199 7.69 -13.61 -0.65
N ALA A 200 8.55 -13.94 -1.62
CA ALA A 200 8.20 -14.04 -3.03
C ALA A 200 8.49 -15.46 -3.53
N SER A 201 7.62 -16.02 -4.37
CA SER A 201 7.92 -17.32 -4.99
C SER A 201 9.00 -17.25 -6.05
N LYS A 202 9.29 -16.05 -6.56
CA LYS A 202 10.37 -15.79 -7.50
C LYS A 202 11.42 -14.91 -6.83
N ASN A 203 11.79 -13.79 -7.45
CA ASN A 203 12.91 -12.95 -7.06
C ASN A 203 12.51 -11.84 -6.09
N GLY A 204 13.46 -11.34 -5.30
CA GLY A 204 13.30 -10.19 -4.43
C GLY A 204 12.26 -10.41 -3.34
N GLY A 205 12.51 -11.30 -2.38
CA GLY A 205 11.63 -11.47 -1.24
C GLY A 205 11.34 -10.15 -0.54
N GLY A 206 12.35 -9.31 -0.34
CA GLY A 206 12.20 -7.97 0.20
C GLY A 206 11.80 -6.96 -0.86
N VAL A 207 12.69 -6.71 -1.83
CA VAL A 207 12.51 -5.71 -2.89
C VAL A 207 12.86 -6.32 -4.23
N TYR A 208 12.02 -6.12 -5.21
CA TYR A 208 12.28 -6.46 -6.61
C TYR A 208 12.17 -5.22 -7.51
N ILE A 209 13.18 -5.02 -8.35
CA ILE A 209 13.19 -3.94 -9.33
C ILE A 209 13.06 -4.56 -10.72
N SER A 210 11.97 -4.24 -11.42
CA SER A 210 11.70 -4.77 -12.75
C SER A 210 12.47 -4.02 -13.84
N GLU A 211 13.06 -4.74 -14.75
CA GLU A 211 13.68 -4.20 -15.97
C GLU A 211 12.61 -3.61 -16.94
N PRO A 212 12.95 -2.59 -17.73
CA PRO A 212 14.10 -1.74 -17.59
C PRO A 212 13.90 -0.69 -16.47
N TYR A 213 14.84 -0.60 -15.53
CA TYR A 213 14.82 0.41 -14.50
C TYR A 213 16.05 1.32 -14.66
N TYR A 214 15.85 2.51 -15.17
CA TYR A 214 16.91 3.52 -15.33
C TYR A 214 16.90 4.56 -14.20
N GLY A 215 16.07 4.36 -13.18
CA GLY A 215 15.92 5.27 -12.05
C GLY A 215 17.07 5.18 -11.05
N LYS A 216 17.02 6.03 -10.02
CA LYS A 216 17.99 6.02 -8.93
C LYS A 216 17.43 5.21 -7.75
N PHE A 217 18.19 4.18 -7.34
CA PHE A 217 17.91 3.38 -6.14
C PHE A 217 18.97 3.71 -5.08
N THR A 218 18.56 4.13 -3.90
CA THR A 218 19.47 4.50 -2.81
C THR A 218 18.97 3.92 -1.49
N VAL A 219 19.85 3.18 -0.81
CA VAL A 219 19.59 2.65 0.54
C VAL A 219 20.69 3.15 1.46
N SER A 220 20.34 3.74 2.59
CA SER A 220 21.30 4.21 3.58
C SER A 220 21.65 3.11 4.59
N SER A 221 22.72 3.32 5.35
CA SER A 221 23.20 2.38 6.38
C SER A 221 22.23 2.18 7.56
N THR A 222 21.24 3.06 7.72
CA THR A 222 20.23 2.94 8.79
C THR A 222 18.98 2.18 8.37
N ALA A 223 18.84 1.92 7.07
CA ALA A 223 17.78 1.09 6.52
C ALA A 223 18.11 -0.40 6.69
N GLN A 224 17.09 -1.21 6.95
CA GLN A 224 17.24 -2.64 7.13
C GLN A 224 16.41 -3.42 6.11
N ILE A 225 17.09 -4.24 5.30
CA ILE A 225 16.43 -5.20 4.38
C ILE A 225 16.99 -6.58 4.76
N THR A 226 16.25 -7.33 5.56
CA THR A 226 16.74 -8.57 6.18
C THR A 226 15.67 -9.65 6.22
N ASP A 227 16.09 -10.90 6.30
CA ASP A 227 15.21 -12.04 6.56
C ASP A 227 14.07 -12.19 5.54
N ASN A 228 14.25 -11.73 4.32
CA ASN A 228 13.28 -11.90 3.25
C ASN A 228 13.60 -13.16 2.45
N ALA A 229 12.60 -13.82 1.91
CA ALA A 229 12.75 -15.06 1.15
C ALA A 229 12.25 -14.91 -0.29
N GLY A 230 13.11 -15.23 -1.24
CA GLY A 230 12.82 -15.36 -2.66
C GLY A 230 13.52 -16.59 -3.25
N ASN A 231 13.00 -17.17 -4.32
CA ASN A 231 13.66 -18.32 -4.99
C ASN A 231 14.80 -17.92 -5.93
N GLY A 232 15.06 -16.63 -6.11
CA GLY A 232 16.19 -16.08 -6.81
C GLY A 232 17.15 -15.36 -5.86
N ASN A 233 18.29 -14.92 -6.36
CA ASN A 233 19.25 -14.13 -5.57
C ASN A 233 18.56 -12.82 -5.12
N ASP A 234 18.52 -12.61 -3.82
CA ASP A 234 18.13 -11.35 -3.18
C ASP A 234 19.24 -10.31 -3.36
#